data_254e4722bb9aa2bebdb4427c51afe0af
#
_entry.id   254e4722bb9aa2bebdb4427c51afe0af
#
_cell.length_a   1.000
_cell.length_b   1.000
_cell.length_c   1.000
_cell.angle_alpha   90.00
_cell.angle_beta   90.00
_cell.angle_gamma   90.00
#
_symmetry.space_group_name_H-M   'P 1'
#
loop_
_entity.id
_entity.type
_entity.pdbx_description
1 polymer ?
#
loop_
_entity_poly.entity_id
_entity_poly.type
_entity_poly.pdbx_seq_one_letter_code
_entity_poly.pdbx_strand_id
1 'polypeptide(L)' 'MSPAEVRVFVNERGVTVSAGATALDAVQVNFPDDADGIAAGRLRLTDSRGLPVPADSVVTGGAIFRVVAARERLEEASA' A
#
# COMPACT_ATOMS: atom_id res chain seq x y z
N MET A 1 19.69 13.23 13.24
CA MET A 1 19.33 13.02 13.08
C MET A 1 18.39 12.73 12.77
N SER A 2 17.75 12.69 12.51
CA SER A 2 16.85 12.51 12.25
C SER A 2 16.38 11.88 11.44
N PRO A 3 15.91 11.33 11.50
CA PRO A 3 15.57 10.57 10.72
C PRO A 3 14.59 10.83 9.94
N ALA A 4 14.71 10.90 8.92
CA ALA A 4 13.75 11.05 7.99
C ALA A 4 13.23 9.71 7.58
N GLU A 5 12.88 8.91 8.54
CA GLU A 5 12.35 7.58 8.27
C GLU A 5 11.13 7.35 9.11
N VAL A 6 10.19 6.59 8.56
CA VAL A 6 9.00 6.21 9.28
C VAL A 6 8.78 4.72 9.10
N ARG A 7 8.12 4.13 10.07
CA ARG A 7 7.80 2.72 10.01
C ARG A 7 6.32 2.56 9.75
N VAL A 8 6.01 1.72 8.80
CA VAL A 8 4.63 1.42 8.45
C VAL A 8 4.51 -0.09 8.35
N PHE A 9 3.30 -0.58 8.18
CA PHE A 9 3.05 -2.01 8.08
C PHE A 9 2.32 -2.30 6.79
N VAL A 10 2.80 -3.29 6.05
CA VAL A 10 2.18 -3.71 4.81
C VAL A 10 1.93 -5.20 4.95
N ASN A 11 0.67 -5.61 4.88
CA ASN A 11 0.28 -7.01 5.05
C ASN A 11 0.87 -7.57 6.34
N GLU A 12 0.83 -6.73 7.39
CA GLU A 12 1.30 -7.10 8.73
C GLU A 12 2.81 -7.20 8.84
N ARG A 13 3.55 -6.75 7.84
CA ARG A 13 5.00 -6.73 7.93
C ARG A 13 5.47 -5.32 8.12
N GLY A 14 6.38 -5.11 9.06
CA GLY A 14 6.96 -3.81 9.31
C GLY A 14 7.92 -3.43 8.19
N VAL A 15 7.78 -2.21 7.71
CA VAL A 15 8.62 -1.69 6.63
C VAL A 15 9.06 -0.29 7.04
N THR A 16 10.33 0.00 6.86
CA THR A 16 10.86 1.33 7.14
C THR A 16 11.11 2.03 5.81
N VAL A 17 10.56 3.22 5.67
CA VAL A 17 10.72 3.99 4.44
C VAL A 17 11.07 5.41 4.80
N SER A 18 11.53 6.17 3.83
CA SER A 18 11.86 7.58 4.05
C SER A 18 10.60 8.37 4.32
N ALA A 19 10.71 9.36 5.17
CA ALA A 19 9.61 10.28 5.36
C ALA A 19 9.32 10.95 4.01
N GLY A 20 8.06 11.03 3.66
CA GLY A 20 7.68 11.54 2.37
C GLY A 20 7.49 10.48 1.31
N ALA A 21 7.84 9.24 1.61
CA ALA A 21 7.58 8.16 0.67
C ALA A 21 6.10 7.91 0.53
N THR A 22 5.70 7.28 -0.54
CA THR A 22 4.29 6.99 -0.78
C THR A 22 3.96 5.60 -0.30
N ALA A 23 2.66 5.30 -0.23
CA ALA A 23 2.21 3.97 0.13
C ALA A 23 2.74 2.94 -0.85
N LEU A 24 2.79 3.28 -2.13
CA LEU A 24 3.32 2.36 -3.12
C LEU A 24 4.81 2.08 -2.86
N ASP A 25 5.55 3.11 -2.48
CA ASP A 25 6.96 2.91 -2.15
C ASP A 25 7.11 1.92 -1.01
N ALA A 26 6.25 2.01 -0.02
CA ALA A 26 6.31 1.10 1.11
C ALA A 26 6.04 -0.33 0.69
N VAL A 27 5.07 -0.53 -0.20
CA VAL A 27 4.77 -1.86 -0.70
C VAL A 27 5.96 -2.41 -1.47
N GLN A 28 6.62 -1.56 -2.23
CA GLN A 28 7.69 -2.02 -3.09
C GLN A 28 8.90 -2.55 -2.33
N VAL A 29 9.11 -2.08 -1.10
CA VAL A 29 10.27 -2.50 -0.34
C VAL A 29 10.30 -4.00 -0.11
N ASN A 30 9.19 -4.58 0.31
CA ASN A 30 9.13 -6.01 0.60
C ASN A 30 8.26 -6.80 -0.35
N PHE A 31 7.44 -6.13 -1.11
CA PHE A 31 6.47 -6.80 -1.99
C PHE A 31 6.50 -6.17 -3.37
N PRO A 32 7.64 -6.28 -4.07
CA PRO A 32 7.72 -5.61 -5.38
C PRO A 32 6.70 -6.14 -6.39
N ASP A 33 6.35 -7.41 -6.32
CA ASP A 33 5.34 -7.94 -7.24
C ASP A 33 3.98 -7.34 -6.95
N ASP A 34 3.67 -7.12 -5.68
CA ASP A 34 2.41 -6.50 -5.32
C ASP A 34 2.40 -5.05 -5.77
N ALA A 35 3.53 -4.37 -5.65
CA ALA A 35 3.62 -3.00 -6.12
C ALA A 35 3.35 -2.92 -7.61
N ASP A 36 3.88 -3.87 -8.38
CA ASP A 36 3.60 -3.92 -9.79
C ASP A 36 2.12 -4.16 -10.05
N GLY A 37 1.50 -5.02 -9.27
CA GLY A 37 0.07 -5.28 -9.41
C GLY A 37 -0.76 -4.05 -9.11
N ILE A 38 -0.35 -3.26 -8.11
CA ILE A 38 -1.06 -2.03 -7.79
C ILE A 38 -0.91 -1.04 -8.94
N ALA A 39 0.30 -0.88 -9.46
CA ALA A 39 0.54 0.04 -10.56
C ALA A 39 -0.23 -0.37 -11.80
N ALA A 40 -0.41 -1.65 -12.01
CA ALA A 40 -1.12 -2.16 -13.18
C ALA A 40 -2.64 -2.20 -12.98
N GLY A 41 -3.11 -1.93 -11.77
CA GLY A 41 -4.54 -1.95 -11.52
C GLY A 41 -5.12 -3.30 -11.17
N ARG A 42 -4.28 -4.32 -11.03
CA ARG A 42 -4.77 -5.65 -10.64
C ARG A 42 -4.97 -5.77 -9.15
N LEU A 43 -4.27 -4.96 -8.38
CA LEU A 43 -4.36 -4.98 -6.93
C LEU A 43 -4.67 -3.58 -6.47
N ARG A 44 -5.17 -3.47 -5.26
CA ARG A 44 -5.43 -2.16 -4.67
C ARG A 44 -4.93 -2.17 -3.24
N LEU A 45 -4.73 -0.97 -2.73
CA LEU A 45 -4.23 -0.78 -1.40
C LEU A 45 -5.36 -0.32 -0.52
N THR A 46 -5.46 -0.87 0.68
CA THR A 46 -6.46 -0.44 1.64
C THR A 46 -5.78 -0.18 2.97
N ASP A 47 -6.48 0.52 3.86
CA ASP A 47 -5.99 0.73 5.22
C ASP A 47 -6.51 -0.41 6.10
N SER A 48 -6.28 -0.28 7.42
CA SER A 48 -6.65 -1.36 8.33
C SER A 48 -8.15 -1.54 8.42
N ARG A 49 -8.93 -0.57 7.98
CA ARG A 49 -10.37 -0.67 7.99
C ARG A 49 -10.93 -1.15 6.67
N GLY A 50 -10.08 -1.42 5.72
CA GLY A 50 -10.52 -1.86 4.41
C GLY A 50 -10.88 -0.75 3.45
N LEU A 51 -10.58 0.50 3.80
CA LEU A 51 -10.89 1.61 2.92
C LEU A 51 -9.77 1.82 1.92
N PRO A 52 -10.09 2.19 0.69
CA PRO A 52 -9.05 2.36 -0.33
C PRO A 52 -8.08 3.46 0.03
N VAL A 53 -6.82 3.25 -0.28
CA VAL A 53 -5.76 4.21 -0.05
C VAL A 53 -5.11 4.48 -1.39
N PRO A 54 -5.01 5.74 -1.81
CA PRO A 54 -4.31 6.03 -3.06
C PRO A 54 -2.85 5.62 -2.97
N ALA A 55 -2.33 5.05 -4.03
CA ALA A 55 -0.96 4.57 -4.04
C ALA A 55 0.04 5.69 -3.83
N ASP A 56 -0.31 6.90 -4.24
CA ASP A 56 0.59 8.03 -4.11
C ASP A 56 0.39 8.82 -2.82
N SER A 57 -0.37 8.28 -1.87
CA SER A 57 -0.49 8.92 -0.57
C SER A 57 0.83 8.87 0.16
N VAL A 58 1.20 9.96 0.80
CA VAL A 58 2.41 9.98 1.60
C VAL A 58 2.14 9.22 2.89
N VAL A 59 3.07 8.35 3.27
CA VAL A 59 2.89 7.52 4.45
C VAL A 59 3.12 8.33 5.71
N THR A 60 2.48 7.90 6.80
CA THR A 60 2.73 8.46 8.12
C THR A 60 3.15 7.32 9.03
N GLY A 61 3.87 7.67 10.09
CA GLY A 61 4.37 6.64 11.00
C GLY A 61 3.23 5.85 11.59
N GLY A 62 3.39 4.53 11.60
CA GLY A 62 2.38 3.64 12.16
C GLY A 62 1.26 3.27 11.21
N ALA A 63 1.27 3.77 9.99
CA ALA A 63 0.21 3.45 9.04
C ALA A 63 0.18 1.95 8.76
N ILE A 64 -1.01 1.42 8.53
CA ILE A 64 -1.20 0.01 8.25
C ILE A 64 -1.90 -0.11 6.91
N PHE A 65 -1.29 -0.86 6.02
CA PHE A 65 -1.82 -1.05 4.68
C PHE A 65 -2.01 -2.53 4.40
N ARG A 66 -2.97 -2.83 3.54
CA ARG A 66 -3.17 -4.18 3.03
C ARG A 66 -3.31 -4.12 1.54
N VAL A 67 -2.77 -5.14 0.88
CA VAL A 67 -2.89 -5.26 -0.56
C VAL A 67 -3.94 -6.31 -0.84
N VAL A 68 -4.95 -5.95 -1.60
CA VAL A 68 -6.06 -6.85 -1.90
C VAL A 68 -6.28 -6.85 -3.41
N ALA A 69 -6.96 -7.88 -3.88
CA ALA A 69 -7.27 -7.96 -5.29
C ALA A 69 -8.30 -6.92 -5.66
N ALA A 70 -8.11 -6.33 -6.81
CA ALA A 70 -9.02 -5.30 -7.29
C ALA A 70 -10.18 -5.86 -8.09
N ARG A 71 -10.20 -7.18 -8.26
CA ARG A 71 -11.14 -7.74 -9.21
C ARG A 71 -12.56 -7.79 -8.73
N GLU A 72 -12.81 -7.50 -7.47
CA GLU A 72 -14.19 -7.49 -7.07
C GLU A 72 -14.97 -6.51 -7.90
N ARG A 73 -14.32 -5.53 -8.49
CA ARG A 73 -15.02 -4.65 -9.33
C ARG A 73 -15.47 -5.28 -10.58
N LEU A 74 -14.75 -6.27 -11.02
CA LEU A 74 -15.15 -6.95 -12.22
C LEU A 74 -16.44 -7.68 -12.02
N GLU A 75 -16.63 -8.19 -10.83
CA GLU A 75 -17.85 -8.87 -10.58
C GLU A 75 -19.01 -7.98 -10.63
N GLU A 76 -18.85 -6.77 -10.13
CA GLU A 76 -19.92 -5.86 -10.22
C GLU A 76 -20.22 -5.53 -11.63
N ALA A 77 -19.20 -5.36 -12.42
CA ALA A 77 -19.40 -5.01 -13.79
C ALA A 77 -20.13 -6.10 -14.52
N SER A 78 -19.93 -7.30 -14.09
CA SER A 78 -20.55 -8.38 -14.82
C SER A 78 -21.93 -8.67 -14.34
N ALA A 79 -22.34 -8.08 -13.28
CA ALA A 79 -23.67 -8.38 -12.76
C ALA A 79 -24.80 -7.79 -13.61
#